data_2435eb1cc41967de2e590c7de045d6d0
#
_entry.id   2435eb1cc41967de2e590c7de045d6d0
#
_cell.length_a   1.000
_cell.length_b   1.000
_cell.length_c   1.000
_cell.angle_alpha   90.00
_cell.angle_beta   90.00
_cell.angle_gamma   90.00
#
_symmetry.space_group_name_H-M   'P 1'
#
loop_
_entity.id
_entity.type
_entity.pdbx_description
1 polymer ?
#
loop_
_entity_poly.entity_id
_entity_poly.type
_entity_poly.pdbx_seq_one_letter_code
_entity_poly.pdbx_strand_id
1 'polypeptide(L)'
;NDALKKLKLLSKNNQVFRNFIGMGYYNTVTPNVILRNILENPGWYTSYTPYQPEVAQGRLEMLINFQQMIMDLTGMDIANASLLDEGTAAAEAVGLCQRIDKNNSKKIFISSSCNPQTIDIIKTRVEPFNIELIIGDEQKVLKDIKDKIICGVLAYPGTLGEIKDPSEAIS
;
A
#
# COMPACT_ATOMS: atom_id res chain seq x y z
N ASN A 1 -25.72 -28.74 15.34
CA ASN A 1 -25.11 -28.43 14.05
C ASN A 1 -26.01 -27.75 13.01
N ASP A 2 -27.16 -27.20 13.44
CA ASP A 2 -28.06 -26.50 12.53
C ASP A 2 -27.51 -25.15 12.10
N ALA A 3 -26.73 -24.50 12.96
CA ALA A 3 -26.02 -23.26 12.61
C ALA A 3 -25.06 -23.46 11.42
N LEU A 4 -24.25 -24.53 11.43
CA LEU A 4 -23.35 -24.84 10.32
C LEU A 4 -24.08 -25.17 9.03
N LYS A 5 -25.24 -25.87 9.12
CA LYS A 5 -26.09 -26.14 7.95
C LYS A 5 -26.63 -24.83 7.38
N LYS A 6 -27.11 -23.93 8.25
CA LYS A 6 -27.63 -22.62 7.84
C LYS A 6 -26.54 -21.76 7.18
N LEU A 7 -25.34 -21.71 7.76
CA LEU A 7 -24.20 -21.01 7.16
C LEU A 7 -23.81 -21.56 5.79
N LYS A 8 -23.77 -22.89 5.64
CA LYS A 8 -23.51 -23.54 4.35
C LYS A 8 -24.60 -23.24 3.30
N LEU A 9 -25.86 -23.09 3.70
CA LEU A 9 -26.93 -22.69 2.81
C LEU A 9 -26.77 -21.22 2.39
N LEU A 10 -26.44 -20.33 3.32
CA LEU A 10 -26.19 -18.91 3.03
C LEU A 10 -24.97 -18.74 2.11
N SER A 11 -23.91 -19.49 2.33
CA SER A 11 -22.70 -19.41 1.49
C SER A 11 -22.93 -19.81 0.04
N LYS A 12 -23.95 -20.64 -0.26
CA LYS A 12 -24.32 -21.01 -1.63
C LYS A 12 -24.91 -19.86 -2.45
N ASN A 13 -25.34 -18.79 -1.78
CA ASN A 13 -25.83 -17.59 -2.46
C ASN A 13 -24.69 -16.72 -3.00
N ASN A 14 -23.44 -16.96 -2.56
CA ASN A 14 -22.29 -16.27 -3.12
C ASN A 14 -21.98 -16.81 -4.52
N GLN A 15 -21.72 -15.88 -5.42
CA GLN A 15 -21.33 -16.19 -6.79
C GLN A 15 -19.89 -15.75 -7.02
N VAL A 16 -19.07 -16.67 -7.53
CA VAL A 16 -17.68 -16.39 -7.87
C VAL A 16 -17.59 -16.01 -9.33
N PHE A 17 -17.31 -14.75 -9.60
CA PHE A 17 -17.13 -14.22 -10.94
C PHE A 17 -15.64 -14.01 -11.26
N ARG A 18 -15.31 -13.97 -12.57
CA ARG A 18 -14.06 -13.40 -13.02
C ARG A 18 -14.10 -11.89 -12.79
N ASN A 19 -13.15 -11.39 -12.03
CA ASN A 19 -13.05 -9.97 -11.72
C ASN A 19 -12.12 -9.28 -12.72
N PHE A 20 -12.62 -8.23 -13.38
CA PHE A 20 -11.88 -7.39 -14.32
C PHE A 20 -11.88 -5.92 -13.90
N ILE A 21 -12.17 -5.63 -12.63
CA ILE A 21 -12.18 -4.25 -12.13
C ILE A 21 -10.80 -3.61 -12.24
N GLY A 22 -9.72 -4.36 -12.01
CA GLY A 22 -8.37 -3.80 -11.97
C GLY A 22 -8.18 -2.87 -10.78
N MET A 23 -7.38 -1.81 -10.93
CA MET A 23 -7.16 -0.76 -9.93
C MET A 23 -6.74 -1.28 -8.54
N GLY A 24 -5.89 -2.31 -8.51
CA GLY A 24 -5.44 -2.95 -7.26
C GLY A 24 -6.32 -4.10 -6.76
N TYR A 25 -7.49 -4.36 -7.34
CA TYR A 25 -8.41 -5.44 -6.95
C TYR A 25 -8.17 -6.72 -7.77
N TYR A 26 -6.94 -7.21 -7.79
CA TYR A 26 -6.57 -8.43 -8.51
C TYR A 26 -6.86 -9.67 -7.67
N ASN A 27 -7.32 -10.73 -8.34
CA ASN A 27 -7.45 -12.02 -7.69
C ASN A 27 -6.08 -12.58 -7.32
N THR A 28 -6.04 -13.27 -6.18
CA THR A 28 -4.87 -13.98 -5.70
C THR A 28 -5.15 -15.48 -5.59
N VAL A 29 -4.10 -16.28 -5.69
CA VAL A 29 -4.16 -17.72 -5.46
C VAL A 29 -3.43 -18.02 -4.16
N THR A 30 -4.15 -18.53 -3.16
CA THR A 30 -3.55 -18.94 -1.89
C THR A 30 -3.14 -20.42 -1.99
N PRO A 31 -1.84 -20.75 -1.91
CA PRO A 31 -1.40 -22.15 -1.86
C PRO A 31 -2.00 -22.88 -0.64
N ASN A 32 -2.38 -24.14 -0.82
CA ASN A 32 -3.01 -24.93 0.24
C ASN A 32 -2.16 -25.04 1.51
N VAL A 33 -0.84 -25.07 1.38
CA VAL A 33 0.08 -25.12 2.53
C VAL A 33 0.01 -23.81 3.34
N ILE A 34 -0.11 -22.67 2.68
CA ILE A 34 -0.25 -21.35 3.34
C ILE A 34 -1.61 -21.27 4.02
N LEU A 35 -2.68 -21.68 3.32
CA LEU A 35 -4.02 -21.71 3.90
C LEU A 35 -4.03 -22.52 5.21
N ARG A 36 -3.54 -23.77 5.15
CA ARG A 36 -3.54 -24.67 6.31
C ARG A 36 -2.63 -24.22 7.45
N ASN A 37 -1.39 -23.85 7.13
CA ASN A 37 -0.35 -23.67 8.15
C ASN A 37 -0.29 -22.23 8.68
N ILE A 38 -0.83 -21.27 7.97
CA ILE A 38 -0.80 -19.85 8.35
C ILE A 38 -2.22 -19.33 8.60
N LEU A 39 -3.10 -19.34 7.60
CA LEU A 39 -4.41 -18.70 7.72
C LEU A 39 -5.36 -19.44 8.67
N GLU A 40 -5.24 -20.77 8.80
CA GLU A 40 -6.02 -21.57 9.74
C GLU A 40 -5.34 -21.73 11.11
N ASN A 41 -4.12 -21.25 11.27
CA ASN A 41 -3.36 -21.37 12.51
C ASN A 41 -3.73 -20.24 13.49
N PRO A 42 -4.34 -20.54 14.63
CA PRO A 42 -4.74 -19.53 15.61
C PRO A 42 -3.56 -18.72 16.18
N GLY A 43 -2.35 -19.27 16.21
CA GLY A 43 -1.14 -18.56 16.61
C GLY A 43 -0.83 -17.38 15.68
N TRP A 44 -1.24 -17.46 14.40
CA TRP A 44 -1.06 -16.37 13.44
C TRP A 44 -2.24 -15.40 13.42
N TYR A 45 -3.47 -15.87 13.27
CA TYR A 45 -4.61 -14.95 13.11
C TYR A 45 -5.07 -14.29 14.42
N THR A 46 -4.71 -14.82 15.58
CA THR A 46 -4.96 -14.18 16.88
C THR A 46 -3.84 -13.26 17.34
N SER A 47 -2.79 -13.14 16.56
CA SER A 47 -1.63 -12.32 16.90
C SER A 47 -1.99 -10.84 16.93
N TYR A 48 -1.51 -10.15 17.96
CA TYR A 48 -1.68 -8.71 18.11
C TYR A 48 -0.52 -7.93 17.53
N THR A 49 -0.68 -6.63 17.37
CA THR A 49 0.42 -5.73 16.96
C THR A 49 1.59 -5.89 17.92
N PRO A 50 2.84 -6.03 17.43
CA PRO A 50 4.01 -6.35 18.26
C PRO A 50 4.52 -5.12 19.03
N TYR A 51 3.71 -4.56 19.91
CA TYR A 51 4.11 -3.43 20.76
C TYR A 51 5.20 -3.78 21.76
N GLN A 52 5.25 -5.05 22.19
CA GLN A 52 6.27 -5.57 23.11
C GLN A 52 7.25 -6.43 22.32
N PRO A 53 8.43 -5.90 21.96
CA PRO A 53 9.39 -6.65 21.13
C PRO A 53 9.88 -7.92 21.81
N GLU A 54 9.93 -7.97 23.13
CA GLU A 54 10.41 -9.13 23.92
C GLU A 54 9.58 -10.39 23.65
N VAL A 55 8.27 -10.25 23.47
CA VAL A 55 7.36 -11.38 23.21
C VAL A 55 7.05 -11.56 21.73
N ALA A 56 7.49 -10.66 20.89
CA ALA A 56 7.17 -10.63 19.46
C ALA A 56 8.42 -10.81 18.56
N GLN A 57 9.51 -11.33 19.09
CA GLN A 57 10.82 -11.39 18.38
C GLN A 57 10.72 -12.10 17.02
N GLY A 58 10.10 -13.27 16.97
CA GLY A 58 9.96 -14.02 15.70
C GLY A 58 9.09 -13.29 14.67
N ARG A 59 8.08 -12.56 15.12
CA ARG A 59 7.25 -11.75 14.21
C ARG A 59 8.01 -10.55 13.68
N LEU A 60 8.78 -9.87 14.53
CA LEU A 60 9.62 -8.75 14.11
C LEU A 60 10.69 -9.20 13.12
N GLU A 61 11.29 -10.37 13.33
CA GLU A 61 12.23 -10.98 12.37
C GLU A 61 11.56 -11.25 11.02
N MET A 62 10.34 -11.79 11.03
CA MET A 62 9.56 -12.01 9.80
C MET A 62 9.27 -10.69 9.08
N LEU A 63 8.87 -9.63 9.78
CA LEU A 63 8.60 -8.32 9.18
C LEU A 63 9.86 -7.71 8.55
N ILE A 64 11.01 -7.80 9.21
CA ILE A 64 12.29 -7.33 8.67
C ILE A 64 12.68 -8.13 7.42
N ASN A 65 12.54 -9.44 7.44
CA ASN A 65 12.78 -10.29 6.27
C ASN A 65 11.87 -9.93 5.10
N PHE A 66 10.59 -9.63 5.37
CA PHE A 66 9.67 -9.16 4.34
C PHE A 66 10.12 -7.82 3.74
N GLN A 67 10.50 -6.85 4.56
CA GLN A 67 11.00 -5.55 4.09
C GLN A 67 12.24 -5.73 3.21
N GLN A 68 13.19 -6.55 3.64
CA GLN A 68 14.40 -6.83 2.86
C GLN A 68 14.06 -7.49 1.52
N MET A 69 13.17 -8.47 1.52
CA MET A 69 12.75 -9.15 0.29
C MET A 69 12.10 -8.16 -0.71
N ILE A 70 11.26 -7.25 -0.24
CA ILE A 70 10.65 -6.23 -1.11
C ILE A 70 11.69 -5.28 -1.67
N MET A 71 12.65 -4.83 -0.85
CA MET A 71 13.76 -3.98 -1.31
C MET A 71 14.59 -4.69 -2.39
N ASP A 72 14.93 -5.95 -2.18
CA ASP A 72 15.71 -6.75 -3.13
C ASP A 72 14.95 -6.97 -4.46
N LEU A 73 13.63 -7.16 -4.39
CA LEU A 73 12.79 -7.36 -5.59
C LEU A 73 12.54 -6.07 -6.38
N THR A 74 12.46 -4.94 -5.71
CA THR A 74 12.06 -3.66 -6.33
C THR A 74 13.23 -2.71 -6.59
N GLY A 75 14.37 -2.92 -5.94
CA GLY A 75 15.51 -2.00 -5.97
C GLY A 75 15.27 -0.70 -5.19
N MET A 76 14.24 -0.65 -4.35
CA MET A 76 13.97 0.52 -3.50
C MET A 76 14.91 0.55 -2.29
N ASP A 77 15.30 1.75 -1.85
CA ASP A 77 16.19 1.92 -0.70
C ASP A 77 15.54 1.50 0.62
N ILE A 78 14.23 1.69 0.74
CA ILE A 78 13.47 1.38 1.95
C ILE A 78 12.11 0.78 1.56
N ALA A 79 11.71 -0.26 2.27
CA ALA A 79 10.37 -0.79 2.22
C ALA A 79 9.76 -0.84 3.63
N ASN A 80 8.46 -0.68 3.72
CA ASN A 80 7.73 -0.89 4.98
C ASN A 80 7.03 -2.25 4.96
N ALA A 81 6.53 -2.67 6.10
CA ALA A 81 5.74 -3.89 6.26
C ALA A 81 4.55 -3.60 7.17
N SER A 82 3.44 -4.33 6.93
CA SER A 82 2.31 -4.38 7.86
C SER A 82 1.55 -3.05 8.03
N LEU A 83 1.18 -2.41 6.92
CA LEU A 83 0.16 -1.38 6.88
C LEU A 83 -1.18 -1.97 6.42
N LEU A 84 -2.28 -1.24 6.65
CA LEU A 84 -3.63 -1.74 6.39
C LEU A 84 -3.84 -2.09 4.91
N ASP A 85 -3.53 -1.15 4.02
CA ASP A 85 -3.69 -1.27 2.57
C ASP A 85 -2.77 -0.29 1.81
N GLU A 86 -2.79 -0.36 0.48
CA GLU A 86 -1.98 0.49 -0.40
C GLU A 86 -2.24 1.98 -0.16
N GLY A 87 -3.52 2.39 -0.15
CA GLY A 87 -3.87 3.81 0.00
C GLY A 87 -3.45 4.38 1.35
N THR A 88 -3.65 3.61 2.43
CA THR A 88 -3.20 4.00 3.77
C THR A 88 -1.68 4.04 3.84
N ALA A 89 -0.98 3.07 3.24
CA ALA A 89 0.48 3.05 3.19
C ALA A 89 1.05 4.29 2.50
N ALA A 90 0.49 4.67 1.34
CA ALA A 90 0.88 5.87 0.63
C ALA A 90 0.61 7.14 1.45
N ALA A 91 -0.56 7.23 2.10
CA ALA A 91 -0.90 8.36 2.95
C ALA A 91 0.00 8.48 4.19
N GLU A 92 0.38 7.37 4.80
CA GLU A 92 1.32 7.35 5.93
C GLU A 92 2.74 7.75 5.48
N ALA A 93 3.18 7.33 4.29
CA ALA A 93 4.45 7.77 3.73
C ALA A 93 4.48 9.29 3.49
N VAL A 94 3.40 9.84 2.94
CA VAL A 94 3.23 11.29 2.79
C VAL A 94 3.27 12.01 4.14
N GLY A 95 2.56 11.49 5.14
CA GLY A 95 2.58 12.04 6.50
C GLY A 95 3.97 11.96 7.15
N LEU A 96 4.74 10.93 6.87
CA LEU A 96 6.14 10.83 7.30
C LEU A 96 6.99 11.92 6.65
N CYS A 97 6.91 12.06 5.33
CA CYS A 97 7.64 13.09 4.59
C CYS A 97 7.31 14.50 5.10
N GLN A 98 6.03 14.77 5.38
CA GLN A 98 5.61 16.05 5.97
C GLN A 98 6.27 16.33 7.31
N ARG A 99 6.38 15.32 8.18
CA ARG A 99 7.00 15.48 9.52
C ARG A 99 8.49 15.73 9.47
N ILE A 100 9.19 15.20 8.46
CA ILE A 100 10.64 15.37 8.32
C ILE A 100 11.03 16.54 7.39
N ASP A 101 10.07 17.12 6.67
CA ASP A 101 10.33 18.25 5.77
C ASP A 101 10.82 19.47 6.55
N LYS A 102 12.00 19.95 6.18
CA LYS A 102 12.65 21.13 6.77
C LYS A 102 12.33 22.42 6.00
N ASN A 103 11.78 22.30 4.81
CA ASN A 103 11.56 23.45 3.91
C ASN A 103 10.19 24.09 4.11
N ASN A 104 9.33 23.54 4.98
CA ASN A 104 7.95 23.98 5.18
C ASN A 104 7.15 24.06 3.86
N SER A 105 7.43 23.17 2.92
CA SER A 105 6.63 23.06 1.71
C SER A 105 5.19 22.70 2.06
N LYS A 106 4.25 23.18 1.25
CA LYS A 106 2.82 22.88 1.40
C LYS A 106 2.28 22.17 0.17
N LYS A 107 3.14 21.51 -0.59
CA LYS A 107 2.77 20.88 -1.86
C LYS A 107 3.28 19.45 -1.91
N ILE A 108 2.45 18.57 -2.48
CA ILE A 108 2.75 17.16 -2.73
C ILE A 108 2.42 16.87 -4.18
N PHE A 109 3.25 16.10 -4.85
CA PHE A 109 2.95 15.57 -6.17
C PHE A 109 2.40 14.15 -6.07
N ILE A 110 1.36 13.84 -6.85
CA ILE A 110 0.85 12.47 -7.03
C ILE A 110 0.74 12.21 -8.53
N SER A 111 1.34 11.12 -9.00
CA SER A 111 1.18 10.69 -10.38
C SER A 111 -0.29 10.36 -10.68
N SER A 112 -0.77 10.84 -11.81
CA SER A 112 -2.11 10.51 -12.32
C SER A 112 -2.28 9.01 -12.66
N SER A 113 -1.18 8.26 -12.70
CA SER A 113 -1.18 6.80 -12.86
C SER A 113 -1.38 6.03 -11.53
N CYS A 114 -1.43 6.69 -10.38
CA CYS A 114 -1.84 6.07 -9.13
C CYS A 114 -3.32 5.65 -9.16
N ASN A 115 -3.66 4.62 -8.40
CA ASN A 115 -5.04 4.19 -8.27
C ASN A 115 -5.94 5.30 -7.71
N PRO A 116 -7.14 5.54 -8.25
CA PRO A 116 -8.02 6.64 -7.81
C PRO A 116 -8.28 6.63 -6.30
N GLN A 117 -8.52 5.46 -5.70
CA GLN A 117 -8.73 5.33 -4.27
C GLN A 117 -7.51 5.73 -3.45
N THR A 118 -6.29 5.47 -3.94
CA THR A 118 -5.04 5.89 -3.29
C THR A 118 -4.93 7.41 -3.29
N ILE A 119 -5.25 8.06 -4.41
CA ILE A 119 -5.29 9.51 -4.53
C ILE A 119 -6.30 10.12 -3.55
N ASP A 120 -7.52 9.56 -3.47
CA ASP A 120 -8.58 10.06 -2.59
C ASP A 120 -8.24 9.90 -1.11
N ILE A 121 -7.59 8.81 -0.72
CA ILE A 121 -7.14 8.60 0.66
C ILE A 121 -6.05 9.60 1.04
N ILE A 122 -5.06 9.81 0.16
CA ILE A 122 -4.02 10.83 0.40
C ILE A 122 -4.67 12.21 0.53
N LYS A 123 -5.58 12.58 -0.37
CA LYS A 123 -6.31 13.84 -0.32
C LYS A 123 -6.99 14.04 1.03
N THR A 124 -7.76 13.06 1.48
CA THR A 124 -8.44 13.10 2.78
C THR A 124 -7.47 13.30 3.94
N ARG A 125 -6.29 12.68 3.88
CA ARG A 125 -5.27 12.78 4.95
C ARG A 125 -4.56 14.12 4.99
N VAL A 126 -4.34 14.77 3.86
CA VAL A 126 -3.55 16.01 3.79
C VAL A 126 -4.41 17.28 3.87
N GLU A 127 -5.71 17.20 3.57
CA GLU A 127 -6.65 18.31 3.61
C GLU A 127 -6.63 19.08 4.94
N PRO A 128 -6.66 18.43 6.13
CA PRO A 128 -6.63 19.14 7.42
C PRO A 128 -5.34 19.95 7.65
N PHE A 129 -4.26 19.65 6.93
CA PHE A 129 -2.97 20.33 7.06
C PHE A 129 -2.79 21.46 6.03
N ASN A 130 -3.81 21.74 5.21
CA ASN A 130 -3.75 22.73 4.13
C ASN A 130 -2.58 22.49 3.17
N ILE A 131 -2.37 21.22 2.79
CA ILE A 131 -1.38 20.81 1.83
C ILE A 131 -2.03 20.75 0.45
N GLU A 132 -1.43 21.41 -0.52
CA GLU A 132 -1.85 21.41 -1.92
C GLU A 132 -1.43 20.11 -2.61
N LEU A 133 -2.38 19.45 -3.25
CA LEU A 133 -2.12 18.28 -4.09
C LEU A 133 -1.97 18.70 -5.55
N ILE A 134 -0.85 18.34 -6.14
CA ILE A 134 -0.58 18.49 -7.56
C ILE A 134 -0.66 17.12 -8.19
N ILE A 135 -1.71 16.87 -8.99
CA ILE A 135 -1.92 15.59 -9.66
C ILE A 135 -1.60 15.75 -11.14
N GLY A 136 -0.77 14.88 -11.68
CA GLY A 136 -0.37 14.98 -13.09
C GLY A 136 0.53 13.84 -13.57
N ASP A 137 0.96 13.97 -14.81
CA ASP A 137 1.95 13.08 -15.40
C ASP A 137 3.34 13.44 -14.86
N GLU A 138 4.04 12.48 -14.29
CA GLU A 138 5.34 12.68 -13.64
C GLU A 138 6.39 13.23 -14.60
N GLN A 139 6.41 12.80 -15.85
CA GLN A 139 7.40 13.24 -16.83
C GLN A 139 7.19 14.69 -17.27
N LYS A 140 5.95 15.19 -17.18
CA LYS A 140 5.60 16.55 -17.61
C LYS A 140 5.66 17.56 -16.49
N VAL A 141 5.24 17.17 -15.30
CA VAL A 141 4.97 18.10 -14.20
C VAL A 141 6.08 18.09 -13.16
N LEU A 142 6.60 16.92 -12.82
CA LEU A 142 7.50 16.77 -11.67
C LEU A 142 8.82 17.55 -11.85
N LYS A 143 9.36 17.61 -13.05
CA LYS A 143 10.59 18.35 -13.35
C LYS A 143 10.52 19.83 -12.94
N ASP A 144 9.34 20.46 -13.08
CA ASP A 144 9.15 21.90 -12.83
C ASP A 144 8.90 22.22 -11.35
N ILE A 145 8.54 21.22 -10.56
CA ILE A 145 8.07 21.43 -9.19
C ILE A 145 8.86 20.67 -8.13
N LYS A 146 9.79 19.78 -8.50
CA LYS A 146 10.47 18.87 -7.55
C LYS A 146 11.12 19.58 -6.35
N ASP A 147 11.69 20.76 -6.55
CA ASP A 147 12.32 21.55 -5.48
C ASP A 147 11.32 22.29 -4.58
N LYS A 148 10.03 22.20 -4.89
CA LYS A 148 8.94 22.95 -4.21
C LYS A 148 7.93 22.04 -3.53
N ILE A 149 8.15 20.75 -3.58
CA ILE A 149 7.23 19.74 -3.00
C ILE A 149 7.85 19.07 -1.78
N ILE A 150 6.99 18.54 -0.92
CA ILE A 150 7.41 17.70 0.23
C ILE A 150 7.90 16.35 -0.27
N CYS A 151 7.10 15.72 -1.14
CA CYS A 151 7.38 14.42 -1.75
C CYS A 151 6.56 14.21 -3.02
N GLY A 152 6.95 13.18 -3.79
CA GLY A 152 6.19 12.65 -4.91
C GLY A 152 5.74 11.22 -4.64
N VAL A 153 4.50 10.90 -5.05
CA VAL A 153 3.95 9.54 -5.03
C VAL A 153 3.80 9.06 -6.45
N LEU A 154 4.47 7.97 -6.77
CA LEU A 154 4.46 7.34 -8.09
C LEU A 154 3.90 5.92 -7.99
N ALA A 155 3.26 5.43 -9.04
CA ALA A 155 2.78 4.05 -9.14
C ALA A 155 3.57 3.29 -10.22
N TYR A 156 3.97 2.07 -9.90
CA TYR A 156 4.65 1.17 -10.83
C TYR A 156 4.23 -0.29 -10.58
N PRO A 157 3.51 -0.93 -11.52
CA PRO A 157 2.89 -0.33 -12.72
C PRO A 157 1.77 0.65 -12.38
N GLY A 158 1.35 1.47 -13.34
CA GLY A 158 0.23 2.39 -13.18
C GLY A 158 -1.13 1.69 -13.22
N THR A 159 -2.19 2.44 -12.94
CA THR A 159 -3.58 1.96 -12.85
C THR A 159 -4.07 1.22 -14.10
N LEU A 160 -3.63 1.64 -15.28
CA LEU A 160 -3.98 1.00 -16.55
C LEU A 160 -2.97 -0.07 -16.99
N GLY A 161 -2.04 -0.45 -16.10
CA GLY A 161 -0.98 -1.42 -16.37
C GLY A 161 0.21 -0.85 -17.15
N GLU A 162 0.30 0.44 -17.28
CA GLU A 162 1.43 1.09 -17.94
C GLU A 162 2.71 0.95 -17.11
N ILE A 163 3.81 0.67 -17.82
CA ILE A 163 5.16 0.58 -17.25
C ILE A 163 5.95 1.74 -17.83
N LYS A 164 6.23 2.74 -16.99
CA LYS A 164 7.00 3.93 -17.36
C LYS A 164 8.30 3.96 -16.58
N ASP A 165 9.37 4.38 -17.22
CA ASP A 165 10.63 4.62 -16.51
C ASP A 165 10.54 5.95 -15.74
N PRO A 166 10.56 5.95 -14.41
CA PRO A 166 10.49 7.16 -13.62
C PRO A 166 11.84 7.87 -13.42
N SER A 167 12.94 7.32 -13.92
CA SER A 167 14.31 7.76 -13.63
C SER A 167 14.53 9.24 -13.89
N GLU A 168 14.00 9.78 -15.01
CA GLU A 168 14.10 11.20 -15.31
C GLU A 168 13.29 12.10 -14.35
N ALA A 169 12.23 11.57 -13.77
CA ALA A 169 11.39 12.34 -12.86
C ALA A 169 11.97 12.35 -11.44
N ILE A 170 12.75 11.32 -11.07
CA ILE A 170 13.35 11.15 -9.73
C ILE A 170 14.71 11.85 -9.64
N SER A 171 15.50 11.89 -10.72
CA SER A 171 16.80 12.57 -10.79
C SER A 171 16.67 14.09 -10.76
#